data_4dee3504de9878f56e9b1dca512e3301
#
_entry.id   4dee3504de9878f56e9b1dca512e3301
#
_cell.length_a   1.000
_cell.length_b   1.000
_cell.length_c   1.000
_cell.angle_alpha   90.00
_cell.angle_beta   90.00
_cell.angle_gamma   90.00
#
_symmetry.space_group_name_H-M   'P 1'
#
loop_
_entity.id
_entity.type
_entity.pdbx_description
1 polymer ?
#
loop_
_entity_poly.entity_id
_entity_poly.type
_entity_poly.pdbx_seq_one_letter_code
_entity_poly.pdbx_strand_id
1 'polypeptide(L)'
;MQQSSVSKTASRVSWRYYAIAFTVALLALLPRTGFVQFDPARYLWAEDGPVFLNEAEALGLAAIFHPYAGYLHFYPRIITALSQLVALPHRPMVLTLGWILAYLVMMSAVVRVAARSNRSIVPLVMVVGLVSLQPNWGEVFFNVTNSQWMIGATLFIFALVEAEGSERRKQIKGLALLPMALTGPFSVILAPILLLRIWLKKDWQSQKYIYLPIFFGAIVQTCILLTHQRVSSGVTNTDLSLWWDVFTKLVLFEPDSFALFVVALAIWGLLGYMAYTHQRDKAFRERITHPAALMLIAAFLLIVGGIFANKHDPAVIVALGGGGRYTWVPYALIVVAGFMLSQGRKVLGSLVTLLFTLGNLDLLAV
;
A
#
# COMPACT_ATOMS: atom_id res chain seq x y z
N MET A 1 28.16 37.60 -0.44
CA MET A 1 26.84 37.13 -0.87
C MET A 1 26.22 36.33 0.26
N GLN A 2 25.32 36.90 1.04
CA GLN A 2 24.60 36.24 2.11
C GLN A 2 23.50 35.37 1.51
N GLN A 3 23.66 34.06 1.56
CA GLN A 3 22.55 33.13 1.33
C GLN A 3 21.60 33.26 2.53
N SER A 4 20.47 33.93 2.30
CA SER A 4 19.35 33.93 3.22
C SER A 4 18.81 32.50 3.33
N SER A 5 19.14 31.80 4.40
CA SER A 5 18.56 30.53 4.78
C SER A 5 17.10 30.77 5.18
N VAL A 6 16.20 30.79 4.20
CA VAL A 6 14.78 30.69 4.47
C VAL A 6 14.52 29.30 5.02
N SER A 7 14.54 29.19 6.34
CA SER A 7 14.03 28.03 7.07
C SER A 7 12.56 27.82 6.66
N LYS A 8 12.32 26.95 5.68
CA LYS A 8 10.96 26.47 5.38
C LYS A 8 10.50 25.66 6.59
N THR A 9 9.92 26.35 7.56
CA THR A 9 9.18 25.70 8.65
C THR A 9 8.15 24.78 7.99
N ALA A 10 8.34 23.48 8.15
CA ALA A 10 7.40 22.47 7.64
C ALA A 10 6.03 22.75 8.28
N SER A 11 5.15 23.42 7.54
CA SER A 11 3.82 23.77 8.03
C SER A 11 3.05 22.48 8.34
N ARG A 12 2.54 22.39 9.56
CA ARG A 12 1.70 21.26 9.97
C ARG A 12 0.49 21.16 9.05
N VAL A 13 0.22 19.95 8.55
CA VAL A 13 -1.02 19.69 7.81
C VAL A 13 -2.19 19.95 8.76
N SER A 14 -3.15 20.78 8.34
CA SER A 14 -4.32 21.10 9.16
C SER A 14 -5.17 19.84 9.41
N TRP A 15 -5.72 19.69 10.60
CA TRP A 15 -6.64 18.61 10.95
C TRP A 15 -7.85 18.53 10.02
N ARG A 16 -8.28 19.65 9.43
CA ARG A 16 -9.38 19.72 8.45
C ARG A 16 -9.12 18.83 7.22
N TYR A 17 -7.88 18.75 6.75
CA TYR A 17 -7.53 17.87 5.63
C TYR A 17 -7.72 16.40 5.99
N TYR A 18 -7.35 15.99 7.20
CA TYR A 18 -7.57 14.63 7.69
C TYR A 18 -9.06 14.32 7.84
N ALA A 19 -9.84 15.24 8.42
CA ALA A 19 -11.28 15.07 8.60
C ALA A 19 -11.99 14.85 7.24
N ILE A 20 -11.75 15.74 6.27
CA ILE A 20 -12.33 15.61 4.93
C ILE A 20 -11.89 14.31 4.25
N ALA A 21 -10.60 14.00 4.30
CA ALA A 21 -10.07 12.80 3.67
C ALA A 21 -10.64 11.52 4.29
N PHE A 22 -10.76 11.45 5.61
CA PHE A 22 -11.33 10.31 6.30
C PHE A 22 -12.83 10.15 6.00
N THR A 23 -13.57 11.25 5.94
CA THR A 23 -14.98 11.23 5.50
C THR A 23 -15.10 10.67 4.08
N VAL A 24 -14.31 11.18 3.13
CA VAL A 24 -14.30 10.68 1.74
C VAL A 24 -13.91 9.20 1.68
N ALA A 25 -12.86 8.81 2.42
CA ALA A 25 -12.37 7.44 2.46
C ALA A 25 -13.43 6.48 3.03
N LEU A 26 -14.11 6.87 4.11
CA LEU A 26 -15.18 6.04 4.71
C LEU A 26 -16.42 5.96 3.83
N LEU A 27 -16.82 7.07 3.18
CA LEU A 27 -17.92 7.06 2.22
C LEU A 27 -17.61 6.16 1.01
N ALA A 28 -16.36 6.13 0.55
CA ALA A 28 -15.93 5.26 -0.53
C ALA A 28 -15.96 3.75 -0.18
N LEU A 29 -16.09 3.39 1.10
CA LEU A 29 -16.28 2.00 1.52
C LEU A 29 -17.75 1.53 1.40
N LEU A 30 -18.73 2.44 1.33
CA LEU A 30 -20.14 2.06 1.32
C LEU A 30 -20.52 1.10 0.18
N PRO A 31 -20.10 1.30 -1.09
CA PRO A 31 -20.36 0.33 -2.14
C PRO A 31 -19.80 -1.07 -1.86
N ARG A 32 -18.68 -1.13 -1.10
CA ARG A 32 -18.01 -2.39 -0.76
C ARG A 32 -18.77 -3.22 0.27
N THR A 33 -19.57 -2.57 1.12
CA THR A 33 -20.36 -3.28 2.13
C THR A 33 -21.41 -4.20 1.52
N GLY A 34 -22.04 -3.78 0.41
CA GLY A 34 -22.99 -4.61 -0.32
C GLY A 34 -22.32 -5.81 -0.99
N PHE A 35 -21.17 -5.59 -1.63
CA PHE A 35 -20.44 -6.65 -2.33
C PHE A 35 -19.98 -7.78 -1.40
N VAL A 36 -19.47 -7.47 -0.22
CA VAL A 36 -19.01 -8.49 0.76
C VAL A 36 -20.12 -8.96 1.70
N GLN A 37 -21.38 -8.53 1.51
CA GLN A 37 -22.49 -8.78 2.43
C GLN A 37 -22.10 -8.49 3.88
N PHE A 38 -21.51 -7.32 4.08
CA PHE A 38 -20.83 -6.97 5.31
C PHE A 38 -21.78 -6.81 6.50
N ASP A 39 -21.59 -7.66 7.50
CA ASP A 39 -22.14 -7.52 8.83
C ASP A 39 -20.98 -7.43 9.84
N PRO A 40 -20.70 -6.25 10.42
CA PRO A 40 -19.56 -6.07 11.31
C PRO A 40 -19.57 -6.95 12.55
N ALA A 41 -20.74 -7.47 12.93
CA ALA A 41 -20.87 -8.36 14.08
C ALA A 41 -20.54 -9.82 13.77
N ARG A 42 -20.57 -10.21 12.50
CA ARG A 42 -20.43 -11.62 12.07
C ARG A 42 -19.40 -11.83 10.97
N TYR A 43 -18.96 -10.75 10.32
CA TYR A 43 -18.06 -10.86 9.18
C TYR A 43 -16.67 -11.33 9.60
N LEU A 44 -16.29 -12.50 9.11
CA LEU A 44 -14.96 -13.07 9.22
C LEU A 44 -14.55 -13.54 7.84
N TRP A 45 -13.42 -13.04 7.36
CA TRP A 45 -12.83 -13.52 6.12
C TRP A 45 -12.08 -14.84 6.37
N ALA A 46 -11.88 -15.61 5.31
CA ALA A 46 -11.31 -16.95 5.28
C ALA A 46 -10.35 -17.31 6.43
N GLU A 47 -9.28 -16.55 6.63
CA GLU A 47 -8.26 -16.85 7.65
C GLU A 47 -8.50 -16.20 9.00
N ASP A 48 -9.41 -15.22 9.09
CA ASP A 48 -9.65 -14.46 10.33
C ASP A 48 -10.08 -15.37 11.48
N GLY A 49 -11.01 -16.30 11.21
CA GLY A 49 -11.51 -17.27 12.20
C GLY A 49 -10.55 -18.44 12.38
N PRO A 50 -10.45 -19.33 11.38
CA PRO A 50 -9.77 -20.63 11.50
C PRO A 50 -8.27 -20.51 11.74
N VAL A 51 -7.63 -19.40 11.38
CA VAL A 51 -6.20 -19.20 11.62
C VAL A 51 -5.97 -18.22 12.76
N PHE A 52 -6.32 -16.95 12.56
CA PHE A 52 -5.89 -15.90 13.48
C PHE A 52 -6.59 -15.96 14.84
N LEU A 53 -7.91 -16.14 14.89
CA LEU A 53 -8.63 -16.26 16.17
C LEU A 53 -8.28 -17.57 16.89
N ASN A 54 -8.28 -18.70 16.19
CA ASN A 54 -7.97 -20.00 16.80
C ASN A 54 -6.54 -20.04 17.36
N GLU A 55 -5.59 -19.52 16.63
CA GLU A 55 -4.19 -19.49 17.11
C GLU A 55 -4.02 -18.49 18.27
N ALA A 56 -4.75 -17.37 18.28
CA ALA A 56 -4.72 -16.45 19.41
C ALA A 56 -5.32 -17.09 20.68
N GLU A 57 -6.35 -17.92 20.55
CA GLU A 57 -6.88 -18.71 21.69
C GLU A 57 -5.89 -19.77 22.16
N ALA A 58 -5.30 -20.50 21.22
CA ALA A 58 -4.43 -21.62 21.56
C ALA A 58 -3.04 -21.19 22.10
N LEU A 59 -2.47 -20.11 21.55
CA LEU A 59 -1.10 -19.67 21.82
C LEU A 59 -1.02 -18.39 22.69
N GLY A 60 -2.16 -17.73 22.94
CA GLY A 60 -2.18 -16.46 23.65
C GLY A 60 -1.30 -15.39 22.98
N LEU A 61 -0.51 -14.65 23.77
CA LEU A 61 0.38 -13.60 23.22
C LEU A 61 1.50 -14.15 22.34
N ALA A 62 1.85 -15.43 22.41
CA ALA A 62 2.85 -16.03 21.52
C ALA A 62 2.36 -16.05 20.06
N ALA A 63 1.05 -16.07 19.83
CA ALA A 63 0.46 -15.95 18.51
C ALA A 63 0.92 -14.70 17.73
N ILE A 64 1.27 -13.61 18.43
CA ILE A 64 1.76 -12.37 17.79
C ILE A 64 3.00 -12.62 16.93
N PHE A 65 3.83 -13.57 17.33
CA PHE A 65 5.07 -13.92 16.63
C PHE A 65 4.97 -15.21 15.81
N HIS A 66 3.77 -15.81 15.72
CA HIS A 66 3.57 -17.03 14.97
C HIS A 66 3.43 -16.74 13.47
N PRO A 67 4.32 -17.28 12.60
CA PRO A 67 4.26 -17.02 11.16
C PRO A 67 3.03 -17.68 10.51
N TYR A 68 2.53 -17.06 9.45
CA TYR A 68 1.49 -17.63 8.60
C TYR A 68 1.85 -17.37 7.13
N ALA A 69 1.61 -18.35 6.25
CA ALA A 69 1.86 -18.27 4.80
C ALA A 69 3.29 -17.80 4.44
N GLY A 70 4.29 -18.14 5.28
CA GLY A 70 5.71 -17.87 5.04
C GLY A 70 6.22 -16.52 5.53
N TYR A 71 5.44 -15.72 6.27
CA TYR A 71 5.87 -14.45 6.84
C TYR A 71 5.08 -14.07 8.10
N LEU A 72 5.57 -13.06 8.82
CA LEU A 72 4.93 -12.57 10.03
C LEU A 72 3.84 -11.55 9.68
N HIS A 73 2.66 -11.76 10.24
CA HIS A 73 1.50 -10.87 10.13
C HIS A 73 1.34 -10.04 11.40
N PHE A 74 2.35 -9.26 11.77
CA PHE A 74 2.45 -8.66 13.10
C PHE A 74 1.24 -7.79 13.46
N TYR A 75 0.78 -6.89 12.57
CA TYR A 75 -0.39 -6.06 12.83
C TYR A 75 -1.69 -6.87 12.95
N PRO A 76 -2.07 -7.74 12.01
CA PRO A 76 -3.22 -8.64 12.16
C PRO A 76 -3.18 -9.42 13.48
N ARG A 77 -2.03 -9.96 13.85
CA ARG A 77 -1.83 -10.71 15.09
C ARG A 77 -2.06 -9.89 16.36
N ILE A 78 -1.59 -8.63 16.39
CA ILE A 78 -1.87 -7.71 17.50
C ILE A 78 -3.37 -7.47 17.63
N ILE A 79 -4.06 -7.15 16.54
CA ILE A 79 -5.51 -6.89 16.57
C ILE A 79 -6.27 -8.13 17.05
N THR A 80 -5.87 -9.32 16.59
CA THR A 80 -6.48 -10.58 17.01
C THR A 80 -6.21 -10.88 18.49
N ALA A 81 -5.00 -10.61 18.99
CA ALA A 81 -4.69 -10.73 20.41
C ALA A 81 -5.54 -9.76 21.25
N LEU A 82 -5.71 -8.51 20.78
CA LEU A 82 -6.60 -7.54 21.45
C LEU A 82 -8.08 -8.00 21.44
N SER A 83 -8.51 -8.70 20.40
CA SER A 83 -9.89 -9.22 20.36
C SER A 83 -10.18 -10.27 21.44
N GLN A 84 -9.15 -10.92 22.03
CA GLN A 84 -9.33 -11.84 23.13
C GLN A 84 -9.79 -11.14 24.46
N LEU A 85 -9.67 -9.81 24.52
CA LEU A 85 -10.12 -9.01 25.68
C LEU A 85 -11.63 -8.81 25.71
N VAL A 86 -12.35 -9.19 24.64
CA VAL A 86 -13.81 -9.11 24.57
C VAL A 86 -14.42 -10.49 24.42
N ALA A 87 -15.74 -10.59 24.78
CA ALA A 87 -16.48 -11.83 24.60
C ALA A 87 -16.55 -12.27 23.14
N LEU A 88 -16.58 -13.58 22.91
CA LEU A 88 -16.49 -14.20 21.58
C LEU A 88 -17.43 -13.56 20.51
N PRO A 89 -18.71 -13.24 20.81
CA PRO A 89 -19.60 -12.62 19.82
C PRO A 89 -19.16 -11.23 19.34
N HIS A 90 -18.28 -10.55 20.08
CA HIS A 90 -17.81 -9.19 19.73
C HIS A 90 -16.45 -9.17 19.03
N ARG A 91 -15.78 -10.32 18.94
CA ARG A 91 -14.45 -10.41 18.30
C ARG A 91 -14.46 -10.00 16.84
N PRO A 92 -15.45 -10.40 15.99
CA PRO A 92 -15.49 -9.95 14.60
C PRO A 92 -15.50 -8.43 14.47
N MET A 93 -16.23 -7.72 15.34
CA MET A 93 -16.25 -6.26 15.37
C MET A 93 -14.86 -5.68 15.64
N VAL A 94 -14.09 -6.26 16.59
CA VAL A 94 -12.74 -5.80 16.90
C VAL A 94 -11.82 -5.99 15.69
N LEU A 95 -11.93 -7.11 14.96
CA LEU A 95 -11.15 -7.37 13.75
C LEU A 95 -11.48 -6.36 12.64
N THR A 96 -12.76 -6.09 12.43
CA THR A 96 -13.23 -5.06 11.47
C THR A 96 -12.70 -3.67 11.83
N LEU A 97 -12.79 -3.27 13.11
CA LEU A 97 -12.27 -1.98 13.58
C LEU A 97 -10.75 -1.91 13.41
N GLY A 98 -10.04 -3.02 13.62
CA GLY A 98 -8.62 -3.13 13.33
C GLY A 98 -8.31 -2.89 11.86
N TRP A 99 -9.10 -3.46 10.96
CA TRP A 99 -8.95 -3.20 9.52
C TRP A 99 -9.22 -1.72 9.18
N ILE A 100 -10.31 -1.14 9.70
CA ILE A 100 -10.63 0.28 9.49
C ILE A 100 -9.50 1.18 10.00
N LEU A 101 -8.91 0.86 11.16
CA LEU A 101 -7.76 1.60 11.68
C LEU A 101 -6.57 1.55 10.72
N ALA A 102 -6.20 0.37 10.20
CA ALA A 102 -5.13 0.23 9.21
C ALA A 102 -5.40 1.06 7.96
N TYR A 103 -6.65 1.04 7.48
CA TYR A 103 -7.09 1.82 6.33
C TYR A 103 -6.97 3.33 6.57
N LEU A 104 -7.42 3.84 7.72
CA LEU A 104 -7.29 5.26 8.08
C LEU A 104 -5.82 5.68 8.30
N VAL A 105 -4.98 4.80 8.82
CA VAL A 105 -3.52 5.02 8.92
C VAL A 105 -2.92 5.16 7.51
N MET A 106 -3.29 4.32 6.57
CA MET A 106 -2.88 4.45 5.17
C MET A 106 -3.36 5.78 4.58
N MET A 107 -4.64 6.14 4.77
CA MET A 107 -5.18 7.41 4.29
C MET A 107 -4.46 8.60 4.92
N SER A 108 -4.02 8.52 6.18
CA SER A 108 -3.22 9.57 6.81
C SER A 108 -1.87 9.77 6.11
N ALA A 109 -1.25 8.71 5.63
CA ALA A 109 -0.02 8.79 4.85
C ALA A 109 -0.26 9.46 3.49
N VAL A 110 -1.33 9.09 2.79
CA VAL A 110 -1.76 9.71 1.53
C VAL A 110 -2.02 11.21 1.71
N VAL A 111 -2.82 11.58 2.72
CA VAL A 111 -3.14 12.99 3.06
C VAL A 111 -1.87 13.79 3.30
N ARG A 112 -0.91 13.22 4.04
CA ARG A 112 0.35 13.92 4.37
C ARG A 112 1.18 14.22 3.13
N VAL A 113 1.21 13.32 2.16
CA VAL A 113 1.88 13.53 0.87
C VAL A 113 1.11 14.55 0.05
N ALA A 114 -0.21 14.38 -0.09
CA ALA A 114 -1.06 15.26 -0.88
C ALA A 114 -1.04 16.71 -0.38
N ALA A 115 -1.20 16.94 0.92
CA ALA A 115 -1.21 18.27 1.51
C ALA A 115 0.15 18.99 1.49
N ARG A 116 1.26 18.25 1.40
CA ARG A 116 2.59 18.83 1.17
C ARG A 116 2.78 19.28 -0.27
N SER A 117 2.17 18.54 -1.17
CA SER A 117 2.26 18.73 -2.60
C SER A 117 1.35 19.84 -3.11
N ASN A 118 0.13 19.88 -2.58
CA ASN A 118 -0.88 20.87 -2.95
C ASN A 118 -1.81 21.12 -1.76
N ARG A 119 -2.02 22.38 -1.41
CA ARG A 119 -2.90 22.80 -0.30
C ARG A 119 -4.37 22.93 -0.73
N SER A 120 -4.73 22.62 -1.96
CA SER A 120 -6.12 22.61 -2.40
C SER A 120 -6.83 21.35 -1.89
N ILE A 121 -8.10 21.49 -1.51
CA ILE A 121 -8.94 20.36 -1.06
C ILE A 121 -9.29 19.44 -2.22
N VAL A 122 -9.53 19.98 -3.42
CA VAL A 122 -9.95 19.20 -4.58
C VAL A 122 -8.94 18.09 -4.95
N PRO A 123 -7.65 18.38 -5.18
CA PRO A 123 -6.67 17.32 -5.43
C PRO A 123 -6.52 16.32 -4.28
N LEU A 124 -6.73 16.76 -3.03
CA LEU A 124 -6.71 15.87 -1.88
C LEU A 124 -7.87 14.86 -1.94
N VAL A 125 -9.09 15.34 -2.16
CA VAL A 125 -10.28 14.48 -2.30
C VAL A 125 -10.11 13.50 -3.45
N MET A 126 -9.57 13.98 -4.58
CA MET A 126 -9.31 13.15 -5.75
C MET A 126 -8.32 12.00 -5.46
N VAL A 127 -7.17 12.29 -4.86
CA VAL A 127 -6.18 11.24 -4.58
C VAL A 127 -6.69 10.24 -3.53
N VAL A 128 -7.40 10.72 -2.52
CA VAL A 128 -8.02 9.84 -1.50
C VAL A 128 -9.12 8.98 -2.15
N GLY A 129 -9.97 9.59 -2.96
CA GLY A 129 -11.02 8.88 -3.71
C GLY A 129 -10.44 7.81 -4.62
N LEU A 130 -9.43 8.14 -5.42
CA LEU A 130 -8.79 7.19 -6.32
C LEU A 130 -8.14 6.01 -5.57
N VAL A 131 -7.45 6.26 -4.46
CA VAL A 131 -6.88 5.17 -3.65
C VAL A 131 -7.98 4.31 -3.01
N SER A 132 -9.10 4.91 -2.61
CA SER A 132 -10.21 4.20 -1.96
C SER A 132 -11.05 3.39 -2.94
N LEU A 133 -11.28 3.93 -4.14
CA LEU A 133 -12.13 3.34 -5.19
C LEU A 133 -11.32 2.54 -6.21
N GLN A 134 -10.10 2.10 -5.87
CA GLN A 134 -9.31 1.29 -6.79
C GLN A 134 -10.07 0.02 -7.22
N PRO A 135 -9.81 -0.47 -8.45
CA PRO A 135 -10.49 -1.64 -9.02
C PRO A 135 -10.07 -2.90 -8.25
N ASN A 136 -10.74 -3.16 -7.15
CA ASN A 136 -10.46 -4.28 -6.29
C ASN A 136 -11.74 -4.69 -5.56
N TRP A 137 -12.14 -5.93 -5.74
CA TRP A 137 -13.37 -6.50 -5.23
C TRP A 137 -13.10 -7.37 -4.00
N GLY A 138 -13.84 -7.23 -2.99
CA GLY A 138 -14.06 -8.21 -1.94
C GLY A 138 -12.90 -8.50 -0.98
N GLU A 139 -11.91 -9.30 -1.35
CA GLU A 139 -10.99 -9.93 -0.39
C GLU A 139 -10.17 -8.98 0.50
N VAL A 140 -9.91 -7.75 0.04
CA VAL A 140 -9.06 -6.80 0.77
C VAL A 140 -9.82 -6.03 1.85
N PHE A 141 -11.17 -6.05 1.82
CA PHE A 141 -12.00 -5.17 2.64
C PHE A 141 -12.50 -5.84 3.93
N PHE A 142 -12.56 -5.05 4.99
CA PHE A 142 -13.19 -5.33 6.29
C PHE A 142 -12.67 -6.54 7.06
N ASN A 143 -11.55 -7.11 6.68
CA ASN A 143 -10.97 -8.27 7.36
C ASN A 143 -9.56 -8.00 7.87
N VAL A 144 -9.22 -8.57 9.01
CA VAL A 144 -7.95 -8.29 9.67
C VAL A 144 -6.77 -8.91 8.91
N THR A 145 -6.95 -10.07 8.29
CA THR A 145 -5.91 -10.74 7.51
C THR A 145 -5.33 -9.82 6.45
N ASN A 146 -6.19 -9.15 5.69
CA ASN A 146 -5.76 -8.27 4.59
C ASN A 146 -5.46 -6.82 5.02
N SER A 147 -5.61 -6.46 6.31
CA SER A 147 -5.14 -5.16 6.83
C SER A 147 -3.63 -4.94 6.61
N GLN A 148 -2.86 -6.02 6.46
CA GLN A 148 -1.44 -5.96 6.13
C GLN A 148 -1.14 -5.17 4.86
N TRP A 149 -2.05 -5.17 3.86
CA TRP A 149 -1.86 -4.43 2.60
C TRP A 149 -1.94 -2.92 2.82
N MET A 150 -2.84 -2.46 3.70
CA MET A 150 -2.93 -1.06 4.13
C MET A 150 -1.68 -0.63 4.89
N ILE A 151 -1.21 -1.48 5.79
CA ILE A 151 0.02 -1.26 6.56
C ILE A 151 1.24 -1.26 5.62
N GLY A 152 1.29 -2.16 4.64
CA GLY A 152 2.32 -2.20 3.61
C GLY A 152 2.37 -0.91 2.78
N ALA A 153 1.24 -0.44 2.26
CA ALA A 153 1.16 0.83 1.53
C ALA A 153 1.65 2.01 2.39
N THR A 154 1.24 2.05 3.67
CA THR A 154 1.70 3.05 4.64
C THR A 154 3.21 3.01 4.83
N LEU A 155 3.78 1.81 4.99
CA LEU A 155 5.22 1.59 5.13
C LEU A 155 5.99 2.19 3.94
N PHE A 156 5.58 1.85 2.70
CA PHE A 156 6.22 2.39 1.49
C PHE A 156 6.12 3.91 1.42
N ILE A 157 4.92 4.48 1.60
CA ILE A 157 4.71 5.93 1.52
C ILE A 157 5.58 6.65 2.56
N PHE A 158 5.58 6.19 3.82
CA PHE A 158 6.36 6.85 4.87
C PHE A 158 7.87 6.65 4.75
N ALA A 159 8.31 5.51 4.23
CA ALA A 159 9.74 5.23 4.08
C ALA A 159 10.37 5.99 2.91
N LEU A 160 9.63 6.12 1.80
CA LEU A 160 10.14 6.71 0.57
C LEU A 160 10.06 8.24 0.59
N VAL A 161 9.12 8.82 1.35
CA VAL A 161 9.07 10.26 1.57
C VAL A 161 9.99 10.66 2.73
N GLU A 162 10.87 11.63 2.48
CA GLU A 162 11.85 12.07 3.48
C GLU A 162 11.20 12.44 4.83
N ALA A 163 11.80 11.95 5.90
CA ALA A 163 11.43 12.38 7.22
C ALA A 163 12.09 13.74 7.52
N GLU A 164 11.23 14.73 7.68
CA GLU A 164 11.61 16.08 8.09
C GLU A 164 11.44 16.26 9.59
N GLY A 165 12.16 17.24 10.15
CA GLY A 165 12.04 17.64 11.54
C GLY A 165 13.19 17.16 12.41
N SER A 166 13.01 17.31 13.73
CA SER A 166 14.01 16.97 14.73
C SER A 166 14.30 15.46 14.77
N GLU A 167 15.48 15.08 15.27
CA GLU A 167 15.87 13.69 15.47
C GLU A 167 14.83 12.90 16.28
N ARG A 168 14.28 13.51 17.35
CA ARG A 168 13.19 12.89 18.15
C ARG A 168 11.97 12.53 17.30
N ARG A 169 11.57 13.40 16.35
CA ARG A 169 10.44 13.10 15.45
C ARG A 169 10.77 11.95 14.51
N LYS A 170 11.99 11.88 14.01
CA LYS A 170 12.46 10.77 13.18
C LYS A 170 12.48 9.45 13.96
N GLN A 171 12.92 9.49 15.22
CA GLN A 171 12.90 8.31 16.12
C GLN A 171 11.47 7.82 16.35
N ILE A 172 10.53 8.71 16.69
CA ILE A 172 9.12 8.35 16.88
C ILE A 172 8.54 7.73 15.58
N LYS A 173 8.84 8.34 14.43
CA LYS A 173 8.42 7.80 13.13
C LYS A 173 9.05 6.42 12.90
N GLY A 174 10.32 6.24 13.21
CA GLY A 174 11.00 4.95 13.09
C GLY A 174 10.37 3.87 13.97
N LEU A 175 10.07 4.19 15.24
CA LEU A 175 9.35 3.27 16.13
C LEU A 175 7.99 2.87 15.57
N ALA A 176 7.24 3.81 14.97
CA ALA A 176 5.97 3.49 14.33
C ALA A 176 6.13 2.62 13.06
N LEU A 177 7.26 2.72 12.36
CA LEU A 177 7.54 1.90 11.17
C LEU A 177 7.93 0.46 11.53
N LEU A 178 8.43 0.19 12.73
CA LEU A 178 8.86 -1.15 13.13
C LEU A 178 7.72 -2.19 13.06
N PRO A 179 6.55 -2.01 13.69
CA PRO A 179 5.45 -2.95 13.55
C PRO A 179 4.96 -3.07 12.10
N MET A 180 5.02 -2.00 11.31
CA MET A 180 4.67 -2.04 9.89
C MET A 180 5.66 -2.89 9.09
N ALA A 181 6.97 -2.77 9.36
CA ALA A 181 8.02 -3.55 8.72
C ALA A 181 7.98 -5.05 9.07
N LEU A 182 7.40 -5.39 10.23
CA LEU A 182 7.14 -6.77 10.67
C LEU A 182 5.79 -7.31 10.17
N THR A 183 5.03 -6.53 9.40
CA THR A 183 3.72 -6.91 8.87
C THR A 183 3.82 -7.21 7.37
N GLY A 184 3.75 -8.49 7.00
CA GLY A 184 3.86 -8.93 5.61
C GLY A 184 5.29 -8.81 5.03
N PRO A 185 5.51 -9.25 3.80
CA PRO A 185 6.84 -9.32 3.18
C PRO A 185 7.34 -7.96 2.64
N PHE A 186 6.65 -6.86 2.93
CA PHE A 186 6.86 -5.54 2.32
C PHE A 186 8.24 -4.95 2.61
N SER A 187 8.77 -5.17 3.81
CA SER A 187 10.11 -4.71 4.18
C SER A 187 11.20 -5.38 3.35
N VAL A 188 11.01 -6.64 2.95
CA VAL A 188 11.96 -7.38 2.09
C VAL A 188 12.06 -6.72 0.71
N ILE A 189 10.92 -6.30 0.13
CA ILE A 189 10.88 -5.59 -1.16
C ILE A 189 11.39 -4.16 -1.03
N LEU A 190 11.13 -3.50 0.09
CA LEU A 190 11.51 -2.12 0.33
C LEU A 190 13.03 -1.96 0.62
N ALA A 191 13.65 -2.94 1.26
CA ALA A 191 15.05 -2.88 1.65
C ALA A 191 16.01 -2.61 0.46
N PRO A 192 15.98 -3.33 -0.67
CA PRO A 192 16.85 -3.05 -1.81
C PRO A 192 16.61 -1.65 -2.41
N ILE A 193 15.38 -1.14 -2.38
CA ILE A 193 15.05 0.21 -2.85
C ILE A 193 15.73 1.25 -1.94
N LEU A 194 15.69 1.04 -0.63
CA LEU A 194 16.37 1.92 0.32
C LEU A 194 17.89 1.82 0.23
N LEU A 195 18.47 0.64 -0.01
CA LEU A 195 19.90 0.49 -0.29
C LEU A 195 20.31 1.26 -1.54
N LEU A 196 19.55 1.16 -2.63
CA LEU A 196 19.76 1.96 -3.84
C LEU A 196 19.70 3.47 -3.53
N ARG A 197 18.70 3.91 -2.76
CA ARG A 197 18.58 5.29 -2.34
C ARG A 197 19.78 5.75 -1.50
N ILE A 198 20.19 4.97 -0.49
CA ILE A 198 21.35 5.27 0.38
C ILE A 198 22.61 5.38 -0.48
N TRP A 199 22.83 4.43 -1.40
CA TRP A 199 23.99 4.44 -2.29
C TRP A 199 24.03 5.70 -3.17
N LEU A 200 22.90 6.05 -3.79
CA LEU A 200 22.81 7.22 -4.66
C LEU A 200 22.80 8.54 -3.88
N LYS A 201 22.04 8.67 -2.81
CA LYS A 201 21.78 9.93 -2.10
C LYS A 201 22.71 10.18 -0.92
N LYS A 202 23.35 9.11 -0.41
CA LYS A 202 24.23 9.14 0.77
C LYS A 202 23.57 9.75 2.01
N ASP A 203 22.22 9.51 2.15
CA ASP A 203 21.40 10.13 3.19
C ASP A 203 21.25 9.26 4.46
N TRP A 204 22.08 8.21 4.62
CA TRP A 204 22.06 7.32 5.80
C TRP A 204 21.99 8.06 7.12
N GLN A 205 22.93 8.98 7.37
CA GLN A 205 23.02 9.68 8.67
C GLN A 205 21.76 10.49 8.99
N SER A 206 21.15 11.08 7.98
CA SER A 206 19.94 11.91 8.14
C SER A 206 18.66 11.10 8.27
N GLN A 207 18.64 9.85 7.77
CA GLN A 207 17.44 8.99 7.70
C GLN A 207 17.58 7.66 8.45
N LYS A 208 18.67 7.42 9.18
CA LYS A 208 18.96 6.14 9.86
C LYS A 208 17.79 5.62 10.72
N TYR A 209 17.11 6.51 11.43
CA TYR A 209 15.97 6.12 12.26
C TYR A 209 14.75 5.59 11.46
N ILE A 210 14.68 5.92 10.16
CA ILE A 210 13.67 5.37 9.25
C ILE A 210 14.16 4.04 8.69
N TYR A 211 15.43 3.95 8.31
CA TYR A 211 16.00 2.79 7.65
C TYR A 211 16.19 1.59 8.57
N LEU A 212 16.69 1.82 9.79
CA LEU A 212 16.99 0.74 10.74
C LEU A 212 15.80 -0.18 11.05
N PRO A 213 14.59 0.33 11.39
CA PRO A 213 13.43 -0.53 11.63
C PRO A 213 13.03 -1.34 10.40
N ILE A 214 13.18 -0.77 9.20
CA ILE A 214 12.82 -1.44 7.95
C ILE A 214 13.80 -2.56 7.63
N PHE A 215 15.11 -2.31 7.76
CA PHE A 215 16.13 -3.35 7.57
C PHE A 215 16.01 -4.47 8.61
N PHE A 216 15.73 -4.11 9.87
CA PHE A 216 15.43 -5.11 10.89
C PHE A 216 14.22 -5.97 10.49
N GLY A 217 13.10 -5.34 10.10
CA GLY A 217 11.93 -6.05 9.62
C GLY A 217 12.22 -6.93 8.40
N ALA A 218 13.03 -6.43 7.45
CA ALA A 218 13.43 -7.19 6.27
C ALA A 218 14.26 -8.44 6.63
N ILE A 219 15.18 -8.32 7.59
CA ILE A 219 15.97 -9.47 8.09
C ILE A 219 15.03 -10.50 8.73
N VAL A 220 14.17 -10.07 9.66
CA VAL A 220 13.21 -10.99 10.32
C VAL A 220 12.31 -11.68 9.30
N GLN A 221 11.70 -10.94 8.38
CA GLN A 221 10.82 -11.51 7.36
C GLN A 221 11.57 -12.46 6.41
N THR A 222 12.80 -12.13 6.02
CA THR A 222 13.63 -13.01 5.19
C THR A 222 13.96 -14.31 5.92
N CYS A 223 14.34 -14.25 7.20
CA CYS A 223 14.58 -15.45 8.00
C CYS A 223 13.33 -16.34 8.07
N ILE A 224 12.15 -15.74 8.24
CA ILE A 224 10.89 -16.51 8.28
C ILE A 224 10.58 -17.11 6.90
N LEU A 225 10.73 -16.34 5.81
CA LEU A 225 10.52 -16.84 4.45
C LEU A 225 11.42 -18.04 4.10
N LEU A 226 12.64 -18.07 4.65
CA LEU A 226 13.59 -19.18 4.41
C LEU A 226 13.28 -20.40 5.28
N THR A 227 12.72 -20.22 6.47
CA THR A 227 12.48 -21.32 7.43
C THR A 227 11.05 -21.85 7.41
N HIS A 228 10.07 -21.07 6.96
CA HIS A 228 8.65 -21.41 6.91
C HIS A 228 8.11 -21.26 5.49
N GLN A 229 8.58 -22.11 4.60
CA GLN A 229 8.16 -22.03 3.20
C GLN A 229 6.67 -22.33 3.05
N ARG A 230 6.03 -21.55 2.18
CA ARG A 230 4.65 -21.83 1.76
C ARG A 230 4.63 -23.14 0.96
N VAL A 231 3.77 -24.06 1.37
CA VAL A 231 3.55 -25.29 0.60
C VAL A 231 2.95 -24.91 -0.76
N SER A 232 3.62 -25.31 -1.85
CA SER A 232 3.13 -25.13 -3.21
C SER A 232 3.11 -26.47 -3.94
N SER A 233 2.29 -26.58 -4.98
CA SER A 233 2.19 -27.79 -5.81
C SER A 233 3.50 -28.18 -6.53
N GLY A 234 4.49 -27.30 -6.52
CA GLY A 234 5.80 -27.52 -7.14
C GLY A 234 5.82 -27.44 -8.67
N VAL A 235 4.68 -27.51 -9.33
CA VAL A 235 4.56 -27.46 -10.81
C VAL A 235 4.27 -26.03 -11.23
N THR A 236 5.13 -25.46 -12.07
CA THR A 236 4.88 -24.13 -12.65
C THR A 236 3.80 -24.24 -13.72
N ASN A 237 2.79 -23.40 -13.65
CA ASN A 237 1.75 -23.32 -14.66
C ASN A 237 2.32 -22.72 -15.95
N THR A 238 2.13 -23.41 -17.08
CA THR A 238 2.64 -23.00 -18.41
C THR A 238 1.55 -22.47 -19.35
N ASP A 239 0.31 -22.32 -18.87
CA ASP A 239 -0.79 -21.78 -19.65
C ASP A 239 -0.57 -20.27 -19.94
N LEU A 240 -0.27 -19.97 -21.19
CA LEU A 240 0.01 -18.60 -21.63
C LEU A 240 -1.23 -17.71 -21.58
N SER A 241 -2.43 -18.25 -21.75
CA SER A 241 -3.67 -17.46 -21.65
C SER A 241 -3.88 -16.99 -20.22
N LEU A 242 -3.72 -17.89 -19.25
CA LEU A 242 -3.79 -17.55 -17.83
C LEU A 242 -2.73 -16.52 -17.41
N TRP A 243 -1.50 -16.64 -17.94
CA TRP A 243 -0.46 -15.65 -17.68
C TRP A 243 -0.75 -14.30 -18.33
N TRP A 244 -1.44 -14.28 -19.47
CA TRP A 244 -1.92 -13.03 -20.05
C TRP A 244 -2.97 -12.36 -19.15
N ASP A 245 -3.92 -13.13 -18.62
CA ASP A 245 -4.92 -12.61 -17.67
C ASP A 245 -4.27 -12.07 -16.39
N VAL A 246 -3.26 -12.78 -15.84
CA VAL A 246 -2.46 -12.27 -14.72
C VAL A 246 -1.77 -10.96 -15.07
N PHE A 247 -1.17 -10.86 -16.25
CA PHE A 247 -0.51 -9.65 -16.71
C PHE A 247 -1.49 -8.49 -16.85
N THR A 248 -2.64 -8.70 -17.47
CA THR A 248 -3.67 -7.67 -17.64
C THR A 248 -4.18 -7.20 -16.29
N LYS A 249 -4.46 -8.11 -15.38
CA LYS A 249 -4.93 -7.77 -14.04
C LYS A 249 -3.91 -6.95 -13.23
N LEU A 250 -2.65 -7.38 -13.20
CA LEU A 250 -1.63 -6.74 -12.36
C LEU A 250 -1.07 -5.46 -12.96
N VAL A 251 -0.93 -5.39 -14.28
CA VAL A 251 -0.24 -4.29 -14.96
C VAL A 251 -1.21 -3.30 -15.57
N LEU A 252 -2.36 -3.78 -16.07
CA LEU A 252 -3.35 -3.00 -16.80
C LEU A 252 -4.63 -2.74 -15.98
N PHE A 253 -4.64 -3.09 -14.70
CA PHE A 253 -5.76 -2.88 -13.78
C PHE A 253 -7.05 -3.60 -14.21
N GLU A 254 -6.91 -4.85 -14.70
CA GLU A 254 -8.04 -5.72 -15.03
C GLU A 254 -9.00 -5.14 -16.08
N PRO A 255 -8.51 -4.81 -17.30
CA PRO A 255 -9.39 -4.26 -18.32
C PRO A 255 -10.33 -5.34 -18.88
N ASP A 256 -11.62 -5.21 -18.62
CA ASP A 256 -12.65 -6.08 -19.17
C ASP A 256 -12.90 -5.81 -20.65
N SER A 257 -12.34 -4.72 -21.17
CA SER A 257 -12.56 -4.30 -22.55
C SER A 257 -11.29 -3.73 -23.19
N PHE A 258 -11.24 -3.76 -24.53
CA PHE A 258 -10.16 -3.12 -25.30
C PHE A 258 -10.04 -1.62 -24.98
N ALA A 259 -11.15 -0.94 -24.71
CA ALA A 259 -11.13 0.48 -24.35
C ALA A 259 -10.36 0.71 -23.01
N LEU A 260 -10.63 -0.11 -21.99
CA LEU A 260 -9.93 -0.03 -20.70
C LEU A 260 -8.45 -0.40 -20.83
N PHE A 261 -8.11 -1.35 -21.70
CA PHE A 261 -6.73 -1.66 -22.03
C PHE A 261 -5.98 -0.42 -22.57
N VAL A 262 -6.59 0.30 -23.52
CA VAL A 262 -6.01 1.54 -24.08
C VAL A 262 -5.89 2.61 -23.00
N VAL A 263 -6.88 2.74 -22.12
CA VAL A 263 -6.83 3.67 -20.97
C VAL A 263 -5.66 3.33 -20.04
N ALA A 264 -5.48 2.05 -19.69
CA ALA A 264 -4.37 1.62 -18.84
C ALA A 264 -3.01 1.92 -19.47
N LEU A 265 -2.84 1.64 -20.77
CA LEU A 265 -1.62 2.00 -21.49
C LEU A 265 -1.39 3.53 -21.52
N ALA A 266 -2.45 4.32 -21.70
CA ALA A 266 -2.37 5.77 -21.66
C ALA A 266 -1.95 6.27 -20.27
N ILE A 267 -2.44 5.67 -19.17
CA ILE A 267 -2.02 5.99 -17.81
C ILE A 267 -0.51 5.74 -17.64
N TRP A 268 -0.02 4.57 -18.03
CA TRP A 268 1.41 4.23 -17.94
C TRP A 268 2.27 5.17 -18.81
N GLY A 269 1.86 5.43 -20.04
CA GLY A 269 2.55 6.37 -20.94
C GLY A 269 2.60 7.77 -20.35
N LEU A 270 1.48 8.26 -19.79
CA LEU A 270 1.39 9.56 -19.15
C LEU A 270 2.26 9.66 -17.90
N LEU A 271 2.27 8.63 -17.04
CA LEU A 271 3.13 8.58 -15.86
C LEU A 271 4.61 8.61 -16.25
N GLY A 272 5.00 7.84 -17.28
CA GLY A 272 6.36 7.84 -17.83
C GLY A 272 6.74 9.22 -18.36
N TYR A 273 5.87 9.85 -19.14
CA TYR A 273 6.07 11.21 -19.65
C TYR A 273 6.19 12.23 -18.51
N MET A 274 5.33 12.14 -17.49
CA MET A 274 5.39 13.01 -16.31
C MET A 274 6.68 12.82 -15.52
N ALA A 275 7.10 11.59 -15.30
CA ALA A 275 8.35 11.27 -14.61
C ALA A 275 9.56 11.84 -15.38
N TYR A 276 9.58 11.66 -16.70
CA TYR A 276 10.62 12.20 -17.56
C TYR A 276 10.65 13.74 -17.52
N THR A 277 9.53 14.40 -17.80
CA THR A 277 9.46 15.87 -17.92
C THR A 277 9.61 16.60 -16.60
N HIS A 278 9.08 16.02 -15.48
CA HIS A 278 9.21 16.63 -14.15
C HIS A 278 10.67 16.70 -13.68
N GLN A 279 11.51 15.83 -14.19
CA GLN A 279 12.87 15.64 -13.74
C GLN A 279 13.92 15.90 -14.85
N ARG A 280 13.47 16.44 -16.00
CA ARG A 280 14.32 16.59 -17.20
C ARG A 280 15.63 17.34 -16.91
N ASP A 281 15.56 18.39 -16.09
CA ASP A 281 16.70 19.25 -15.78
C ASP A 281 17.53 18.78 -14.57
N LYS A 282 17.16 17.65 -13.96
CA LYS A 282 17.86 17.10 -12.82
C LYS A 282 18.87 16.04 -13.23
N ALA A 283 19.94 15.90 -12.44
CA ALA A 283 20.90 14.81 -12.61
C ALA A 283 20.22 13.45 -12.46
N PHE A 284 20.72 12.43 -13.17
CA PHE A 284 20.18 11.06 -13.16
C PHE A 284 19.95 10.52 -11.74
N ARG A 285 20.91 10.77 -10.83
CA ARG A 285 20.82 10.40 -9.41
C ARG A 285 19.60 10.99 -8.71
N GLU A 286 19.32 12.28 -8.94
CA GLU A 286 18.19 12.97 -8.33
C GLU A 286 16.86 12.48 -8.88
N ARG A 287 16.83 12.10 -10.18
CA ARG A 287 15.65 11.55 -10.84
C ARG A 287 15.23 10.23 -10.19
N ILE A 288 16.17 9.29 -10.04
CA ILE A 288 15.87 7.96 -9.47
C ILE A 288 15.55 8.05 -7.99
N THR A 289 16.22 8.92 -7.23
CA THR A 289 15.97 9.05 -5.79
C THR A 289 14.77 9.91 -5.43
N HIS A 290 14.05 10.44 -6.42
CA HIS A 290 12.80 11.16 -6.19
C HIS A 290 11.73 10.20 -5.61
N PRO A 291 11.00 10.59 -4.56
CA PRO A 291 10.03 9.69 -3.92
C PRO A 291 9.03 9.06 -4.88
N ALA A 292 8.51 9.81 -5.86
CA ALA A 292 7.58 9.25 -6.85
C ALA A 292 8.23 8.18 -7.74
N ALA A 293 9.49 8.37 -8.16
CA ALA A 293 10.21 7.36 -8.94
C ALA A 293 10.45 6.08 -8.12
N LEU A 294 10.83 6.23 -6.84
CA LEU A 294 10.99 5.09 -5.94
C LEU A 294 9.67 4.37 -5.68
N MET A 295 8.53 5.08 -5.61
CA MET A 295 7.21 4.47 -5.49
C MET A 295 6.83 3.68 -6.75
N LEU A 296 7.14 4.18 -7.95
CA LEU A 296 6.91 3.45 -9.20
C LEU A 296 7.79 2.19 -9.29
N ILE A 297 9.06 2.27 -8.88
CA ILE A 297 9.94 1.10 -8.77
C ILE A 297 9.37 0.10 -7.77
N ALA A 298 8.91 0.57 -6.60
CA ALA A 298 8.30 -0.28 -5.58
C ALA A 298 7.03 -0.97 -6.10
N ALA A 299 6.15 -0.24 -6.80
CA ALA A 299 4.95 -0.81 -7.42
C ALA A 299 5.29 -1.92 -8.42
N PHE A 300 6.29 -1.68 -9.28
CA PHE A 300 6.77 -2.70 -10.23
C PHE A 300 7.32 -3.94 -9.51
N LEU A 301 8.16 -3.77 -8.49
CA LEU A 301 8.73 -4.90 -7.73
C LEU A 301 7.64 -5.67 -6.96
N LEU A 302 6.61 -5.01 -6.48
CA LEU A 302 5.46 -5.66 -5.83
C LEU A 302 4.66 -6.49 -6.83
N ILE A 303 4.42 -5.99 -8.04
CA ILE A 303 3.78 -6.75 -9.13
C ILE A 303 4.60 -8.00 -9.46
N VAL A 304 5.90 -7.83 -9.70
CA VAL A 304 6.81 -8.95 -9.97
C VAL A 304 6.81 -9.96 -8.80
N GLY A 305 6.86 -9.46 -7.56
CA GLY A 305 6.78 -10.29 -6.36
C GLY A 305 5.47 -11.08 -6.27
N GLY A 306 4.34 -10.47 -6.61
CA GLY A 306 3.03 -11.13 -6.68
C GLY A 306 2.99 -12.27 -7.71
N ILE A 307 3.55 -12.03 -8.90
CA ILE A 307 3.70 -13.04 -9.96
C ILE A 307 4.56 -14.21 -9.45
N PHE A 308 5.73 -13.92 -8.88
CA PHE A 308 6.63 -14.95 -8.36
C PHE A 308 6.00 -15.79 -7.24
N ALA A 309 5.27 -15.11 -6.32
CA ALA A 309 4.62 -15.79 -5.20
C ALA A 309 3.52 -16.77 -5.64
N ASN A 310 2.93 -16.55 -6.82
CA ASN A 310 1.82 -17.37 -7.34
C ASN A 310 2.16 -18.12 -8.64
N LYS A 311 3.44 -18.29 -8.97
CA LYS A 311 3.87 -18.94 -10.22
C LYS A 311 3.36 -20.39 -10.40
N HIS A 312 3.01 -21.06 -9.31
CA HIS A 312 2.46 -22.44 -9.34
C HIS A 312 0.93 -22.47 -9.43
N ASP A 313 0.27 -21.39 -8.99
CA ASP A 313 -1.19 -21.25 -9.05
C ASP A 313 -1.58 -19.79 -9.41
N PRO A 314 -1.32 -19.36 -10.65
CA PRO A 314 -1.64 -18.00 -11.09
C PRO A 314 -3.15 -17.75 -11.14
N ALA A 315 -4.01 -18.77 -11.17
CA ALA A 315 -5.46 -18.65 -11.12
C ALA A 315 -5.94 -17.90 -9.85
N VAL A 316 -5.19 -17.99 -8.75
CA VAL A 316 -5.48 -17.25 -7.52
C VAL A 316 -5.45 -15.72 -7.75
N ILE A 317 -4.63 -15.24 -8.69
CA ILE A 317 -4.54 -13.81 -8.99
C ILE A 317 -5.76 -13.36 -9.79
N VAL A 318 -6.22 -14.16 -10.75
CA VAL A 318 -7.30 -13.80 -11.69
C VAL A 318 -8.70 -14.16 -11.20
N ALA A 319 -8.81 -14.93 -10.11
CA ALA A 319 -10.08 -15.31 -9.55
C ALA A 319 -10.95 -14.10 -9.22
N LEU A 320 -12.23 -14.17 -9.56
CA LEU A 320 -13.21 -13.13 -9.26
C LEU A 320 -13.27 -12.91 -7.73
N GLY A 321 -13.12 -11.66 -7.31
CA GLY A 321 -13.06 -11.32 -5.88
C GLY A 321 -11.77 -11.72 -5.16
N GLY A 322 -10.88 -12.48 -5.82
CA GLY A 322 -9.57 -12.87 -5.34
C GLY A 322 -8.44 -12.11 -6.06
N GLY A 323 -7.20 -12.24 -5.55
CA GLY A 323 -6.01 -11.63 -6.17
C GLY A 323 -5.90 -10.10 -6.04
N GLY A 324 -6.95 -9.42 -5.67
CA GLY A 324 -6.99 -7.98 -5.47
C GLY A 324 -5.95 -7.47 -4.48
N ARG A 325 -5.55 -8.30 -3.52
CA ARG A 325 -4.46 -8.01 -2.59
C ARG A 325 -3.13 -7.69 -3.28
N TYR A 326 -2.83 -8.31 -4.41
CA TYR A 326 -1.57 -8.09 -5.14
C TYR A 326 -1.54 -6.78 -5.93
N THR A 327 -2.71 -6.22 -6.27
CA THR A 327 -2.83 -4.94 -6.97
C THR A 327 -2.97 -3.75 -6.01
N TRP A 328 -3.43 -3.97 -4.77
CA TRP A 328 -3.77 -2.91 -3.81
C TRP A 328 -2.61 -1.95 -3.53
N VAL A 329 -1.47 -2.47 -3.09
CA VAL A 329 -0.31 -1.62 -2.76
C VAL A 329 0.29 -0.98 -4.01
N PRO A 330 0.57 -1.74 -5.11
CA PRO A 330 1.05 -1.14 -6.35
C PRO A 330 0.18 0.02 -6.83
N TYR A 331 -1.14 -0.18 -6.89
CA TYR A 331 -2.06 0.85 -7.35
C TYR A 331 -2.01 2.11 -6.45
N ALA A 332 -2.06 1.95 -5.14
CA ALA A 332 -1.96 3.07 -4.21
C ALA A 332 -0.65 3.87 -4.42
N LEU A 333 0.48 3.18 -4.61
CA LEU A 333 1.77 3.82 -4.86
C LEU A 333 1.79 4.55 -6.21
N ILE A 334 1.20 3.98 -7.26
CA ILE A 334 1.11 4.60 -8.59
C ILE A 334 0.26 5.88 -8.52
N VAL A 335 -0.90 5.83 -7.86
CA VAL A 335 -1.76 7.01 -7.68
C VAL A 335 -1.03 8.11 -6.92
N VAL A 336 -0.37 7.78 -5.80
CA VAL A 336 0.37 8.76 -5.01
C VAL A 336 1.56 9.32 -5.80
N ALA A 337 2.30 8.49 -6.52
CA ALA A 337 3.41 8.91 -7.38
C ALA A 337 2.92 9.83 -8.51
N GLY A 338 1.85 9.47 -9.19
CA GLY A 338 1.22 10.28 -10.24
C GLY A 338 0.80 11.65 -9.71
N PHE A 339 0.19 11.68 -8.52
CA PHE A 339 -0.16 12.91 -7.86
C PHE A 339 1.08 13.79 -7.55
N MET A 340 2.16 13.20 -7.05
CA MET A 340 3.40 13.93 -6.78
C MET A 340 4.05 14.48 -8.07
N LEU A 341 4.00 13.74 -9.15
CA LEU A 341 4.54 14.15 -10.45
C LEU A 341 3.70 15.24 -11.13
N SER A 342 2.40 15.31 -10.82
CA SER A 342 1.49 16.32 -11.39
C SER A 342 1.63 17.72 -10.75
N GLN A 343 2.46 17.86 -9.72
CA GLN A 343 2.64 19.15 -9.03
C GLN A 343 3.03 20.29 -9.99
N GLY A 344 2.23 21.36 -9.96
CA GLY A 344 2.42 22.53 -10.84
C GLY A 344 1.90 22.37 -12.27
N ARG A 345 1.39 21.20 -12.64
CA ARG A 345 0.86 20.90 -13.98
C ARG A 345 -0.63 20.54 -13.91
N LYS A 346 -1.47 21.54 -13.65
CA LYS A 346 -2.92 21.36 -13.42
C LYS A 346 -3.61 20.51 -14.51
N VAL A 347 -3.33 20.79 -15.78
CA VAL A 347 -3.94 20.06 -16.91
C VAL A 347 -3.52 18.59 -16.91
N LEU A 348 -2.24 18.32 -16.69
CA LEU A 348 -1.70 16.96 -16.68
C LEU A 348 -2.21 16.17 -15.48
N GLY A 349 -2.30 16.81 -14.30
CA GLY A 349 -2.89 16.22 -13.11
C GLY A 349 -4.37 15.89 -13.31
N SER A 350 -5.13 16.76 -13.96
CA SER A 350 -6.54 16.52 -14.29
C SER A 350 -6.70 15.36 -15.28
N LEU A 351 -5.81 15.24 -16.28
CA LEU A 351 -5.80 14.11 -17.21
C LEU A 351 -5.50 12.78 -16.51
N VAL A 352 -4.47 12.73 -15.64
CA VAL A 352 -4.17 11.52 -14.86
C VAL A 352 -5.38 11.12 -14.01
N THR A 353 -5.98 12.08 -13.33
CA THR A 353 -7.16 11.82 -12.50
C THR A 353 -8.33 11.33 -13.34
N LEU A 354 -8.59 11.94 -14.49
CA LEU A 354 -9.64 11.51 -15.41
C LEU A 354 -9.40 10.07 -15.89
N LEU A 355 -8.19 9.74 -16.32
CA LEU A 355 -7.84 8.40 -16.79
C LEU A 355 -8.00 7.35 -15.67
N PHE A 356 -7.54 7.65 -14.46
CA PHE A 356 -7.75 6.77 -13.31
C PHE A 356 -9.24 6.60 -12.97
N THR A 357 -10.03 7.67 -13.07
CA THR A 357 -11.47 7.62 -12.83
C THR A 357 -12.16 6.76 -13.88
N LEU A 358 -11.84 6.95 -15.15
CA LEU A 358 -12.41 6.16 -16.26
C LEU A 358 -12.07 4.67 -16.11
N GLY A 359 -10.84 4.33 -15.72
CA GLY A 359 -10.44 2.96 -15.44
C GLY A 359 -11.14 2.31 -14.24
N ASN A 360 -11.88 3.09 -13.44
CA ASN A 360 -12.62 2.61 -12.27
C ASN A 360 -14.16 2.73 -12.42
N LEU A 361 -14.67 3.12 -13.58
CA LEU A 361 -16.12 3.35 -13.76
C LEU A 361 -16.93 2.07 -13.57
N ASP A 362 -16.41 0.91 -13.94
CA ASP A 362 -17.07 -0.39 -13.75
C ASP A 362 -17.31 -0.71 -12.28
N LEU A 363 -16.49 -0.16 -11.37
CA LEU A 363 -16.68 -0.28 -9.93
C LEU A 363 -17.87 0.52 -9.38
N LEU A 364 -18.33 1.52 -10.12
CA LEU A 364 -19.45 2.37 -9.73
C LEU A 364 -20.77 1.88 -10.35
N ALA A 365 -20.70 0.96 -11.32
CA ALA A 365 -21.86 0.40 -12.02
C ALA A 365 -22.46 -0.83 -11.32
N VAL A 366 -21.87 -1.33 -10.26
CA VAL A 366 -22.33 -2.42 -9.40
C VAL A 366 -22.78 -1.89 -8.05
#